data_dcffffca65917584793b0946d3fec9a0
#
_entry.id   dcffffca65917584793b0946d3fec9a0
#
_cell.length_a   1.000
_cell.length_b   1.000
_cell.length_c   1.000
_cell.angle_alpha   90.00
_cell.angle_beta   90.00
_cell.angle_gamma   90.00
#
_symmetry.space_group_name_H-M   'P 1'
#
loop_
_entity.id
_entity.type
_entity.pdbx_description
1 polymer ?
#
loop_
_entity_poly.entity_id
_entity_poly.type
_entity_poly.pdbx_seq_one_letter_code
_entity_poly.pdbx_strand_id
1 'polypeptide(L)'
;MVKLFLIIASAFFTACVSRAPQKAITKKKNRMTCFERLDTAEANKRILECSEKEEMEFPGIHLIEPATDCEFVDSMGYTVYLCKNDSGYLKTRWKAGNLFGEYRYYFLNGNVQETGEYFLREFNCGIWREYDIDGNLIKETDMDKPYKGYSWQNIMLFIKKRNIDLYDEETNIDRYVDESNVPYWYITWFDRGIKAFHDIIIDARNGYVVKDGISHR
;
A
#
# COMPACT_ATOMS: atom_id res chain seq x y z
N MET A 1 66.24 -10.04 55.63
CA MET A 1 66.05 -9.25 54.35
C MET A 1 64.66 -8.66 54.39
N VAL A 2 64.50 -7.40 54.75
CA VAL A 2 63.24 -6.71 54.91
C VAL A 2 63.11 -5.79 53.67
N LYS A 3 62.12 -6.00 52.83
CA LYS A 3 61.81 -5.10 51.70
C LYS A 3 60.88 -3.99 52.18
N LEU A 4 61.41 -2.78 52.10
CA LEU A 4 60.74 -1.52 52.41
C LEU A 4 59.77 -1.19 51.25
N PHE A 5 58.46 -1.11 51.53
CA PHE A 5 57.49 -0.60 50.57
C PHE A 5 57.30 0.91 50.76
N LEU A 6 57.69 1.67 49.74
CA LEU A 6 57.38 3.09 49.64
C LEU A 6 55.94 3.30 49.17
N ILE A 7 55.13 3.91 50.03
CA ILE A 7 53.80 4.34 49.68
C ILE A 7 53.87 5.77 49.11
N ILE A 8 53.63 5.92 47.83
CA ILE A 8 53.47 7.22 47.14
C ILE A 8 51.98 7.59 47.20
N ALA A 9 51.65 8.56 48.07
CA ALA A 9 50.32 9.16 48.07
C ALA A 9 50.22 10.19 47.00
N SER A 10 49.47 9.86 45.89
CA SER A 10 49.08 10.81 44.87
C SER A 10 47.79 11.51 45.27
N ALA A 11 47.88 12.80 45.54
CA ALA A 11 46.71 13.65 45.77
C ALA A 11 45.94 13.86 44.47
N PHE A 12 44.75 13.32 44.37
CA PHE A 12 43.80 13.63 43.27
C PHE A 12 43.12 14.97 43.53
N PHE A 13 43.50 16.00 42.80
CA PHE A 13 42.74 17.23 42.68
C PHE A 13 41.46 16.96 41.85
N THR A 14 40.33 16.85 42.50
CA THR A 14 39.03 16.85 41.87
C THR A 14 38.65 18.27 41.44
N ALA A 15 38.92 18.62 40.18
CA ALA A 15 38.37 19.83 39.59
C ALA A 15 36.87 19.60 39.29
N CYS A 16 35.99 20.20 40.09
CA CYS A 16 34.57 20.33 39.77
C CYS A 16 34.40 21.22 38.54
N VAL A 17 34.32 20.62 37.35
CA VAL A 17 33.86 21.32 36.16
C VAL A 17 32.34 21.32 36.22
N SER A 18 31.75 22.44 36.56
CA SER A 18 30.31 22.69 36.43
C SER A 18 29.92 22.67 34.96
N ARG A 19 29.37 21.53 34.51
CA ARG A 19 28.78 21.39 33.19
C ARG A 19 27.48 22.20 33.17
N ALA A 20 27.47 23.31 32.45
CA ALA A 20 26.25 24.02 32.10
C ALA A 20 25.27 23.06 31.41
N PRO A 21 23.94 23.14 31.67
CA PRO A 21 22.99 22.29 31.03
C PRO A 21 23.00 22.58 29.53
N GLN A 22 23.45 21.61 28.73
CA GLN A 22 23.25 21.64 27.28
C GLN A 22 21.74 21.64 27.03
N LYS A 23 21.21 22.77 26.59
CA LYS A 23 19.88 22.84 26.02
C LYS A 23 19.80 21.81 24.88
N ALA A 24 19.03 20.76 25.12
CA ALA A 24 18.66 19.83 24.08
C ALA A 24 17.97 20.62 22.97
N ILE A 25 18.66 20.84 21.86
CA ILE A 25 18.07 21.35 20.62
C ILE A 25 17.22 20.20 20.10
N THR A 26 15.97 20.16 20.52
CA THR A 26 14.95 19.33 19.87
C THR A 26 14.82 19.85 18.45
N LYS A 27 15.50 19.21 17.50
CA LYS A 27 15.22 19.39 16.09
C LYS A 27 13.75 19.03 15.91
N LYS A 28 12.88 20.05 15.80
CA LYS A 28 11.51 19.91 15.32
C LYS A 28 11.63 19.29 13.92
N LYS A 29 11.45 17.96 13.84
CA LYS A 29 11.35 17.26 12.58
C LYS A 29 10.14 17.92 11.89
N ASN A 30 10.35 18.64 10.80
CA ASN A 30 9.25 19.17 9.99
C ASN A 30 8.41 17.96 9.58
N ARG A 31 7.31 17.70 10.28
CA ARG A 31 6.36 16.64 9.93
C ARG A 31 5.60 17.17 8.72
N MET A 32 5.60 16.39 7.65
CA MET A 32 4.77 16.67 6.50
C MET A 32 3.31 16.46 6.93
N THR A 33 2.49 17.49 6.78
CA THR A 33 1.05 17.46 7.07
C THR A 33 0.28 17.31 5.77
N CYS A 34 -0.70 16.42 5.76
CA CYS A 34 -1.64 16.27 4.66
C CYS A 34 -2.94 17.02 5.00
N PHE A 35 -3.37 17.88 4.09
CA PHE A 35 -4.62 18.63 4.22
C PHE A 35 -5.76 18.04 3.37
N GLU A 36 -5.53 16.86 2.79
CA GLU A 36 -6.58 16.15 2.05
C GLU A 36 -7.68 15.69 3.00
N ARG A 37 -8.91 16.03 2.65
CA ARG A 37 -10.07 15.69 3.46
C ARG A 37 -11.23 15.24 2.59
N LEU A 38 -11.90 14.18 3.00
CA LEU A 38 -13.16 13.74 2.43
C LEU A 38 -14.32 14.62 2.95
N ASP A 39 -15.19 15.08 2.07
CA ASP A 39 -16.49 15.58 2.47
C ASP A 39 -17.38 14.39 2.84
N THR A 40 -17.49 14.13 4.15
CA THR A 40 -18.23 12.98 4.67
C THR A 40 -19.73 13.12 4.51
N ALA A 41 -20.26 14.35 4.41
CA ALA A 41 -21.68 14.58 4.16
C ALA A 41 -22.05 14.22 2.72
N GLU A 42 -21.23 14.67 1.75
CA GLU A 42 -21.41 14.29 0.34
C GLU A 42 -21.18 12.79 0.14
N ALA A 43 -20.16 12.19 0.80
CA ALA A 43 -19.91 10.76 0.75
C ALA A 43 -21.10 9.92 1.23
N ASN A 44 -21.68 10.26 2.40
CA ASN A 44 -22.86 9.59 2.91
C ASN A 44 -24.08 9.75 1.99
N LYS A 45 -24.28 10.95 1.43
CA LYS A 45 -25.33 11.22 0.46
C LYS A 45 -25.20 10.35 -0.79
N ARG A 46 -23.98 10.22 -1.34
CA ARG A 46 -23.69 9.38 -2.50
C ARG A 46 -24.01 7.91 -2.25
N ILE A 47 -23.59 7.38 -1.11
CA ILE A 47 -23.86 6.00 -0.73
C ILE A 47 -25.38 5.76 -0.65
N LEU A 48 -26.13 6.69 -0.04
CA LEU A 48 -27.57 6.61 0.04
C LEU A 48 -28.26 6.65 -1.33
N GLU A 49 -27.82 7.56 -2.22
CA GLU A 49 -28.35 7.65 -3.59
C GLU A 49 -28.11 6.37 -4.40
N CYS A 50 -26.99 5.67 -4.19
CA CYS A 50 -26.72 4.38 -4.83
C CYS A 50 -27.68 3.30 -4.31
N SER A 51 -27.89 3.22 -3.00
CA SER A 51 -28.82 2.30 -2.36
C SER A 51 -30.26 2.47 -2.88
N GLU A 52 -30.75 3.72 -2.99
CA GLU A 52 -32.08 4.01 -3.51
C GLU A 52 -32.25 3.59 -4.99
N LYS A 53 -31.19 3.69 -5.80
CA LYS A 53 -31.21 3.23 -7.20
C LYS A 53 -31.30 1.71 -7.30
N GLU A 54 -30.54 0.99 -6.49
CA GLU A 54 -30.61 -0.48 -6.45
C GLU A 54 -31.99 -0.99 -6.07
N GLU A 55 -32.63 -0.35 -5.08
CA GLU A 55 -34.02 -0.69 -4.69
C GLU A 55 -35.02 -0.44 -5.83
N MET A 56 -34.81 0.59 -6.66
CA MET A 56 -35.68 0.88 -7.82
C MET A 56 -35.46 -0.09 -8.97
N GLU A 57 -34.25 -0.55 -9.22
CA GLU A 57 -33.93 -1.50 -10.30
C GLU A 57 -34.41 -2.92 -9.98
N PHE A 58 -34.50 -3.27 -8.70
CA PHE A 58 -34.92 -4.59 -8.22
C PHE A 58 -36.08 -4.49 -7.22
N PRO A 59 -37.29 -4.06 -7.64
CA PRO A 59 -38.41 -3.90 -6.75
C PRO A 59 -38.82 -5.24 -6.14
N GLY A 60 -38.74 -5.34 -4.82
CA GLY A 60 -39.05 -6.54 -4.05
C GLY A 60 -37.86 -7.19 -3.34
N ILE A 61 -36.66 -6.72 -3.59
CA ILE A 61 -35.50 -6.99 -2.73
C ILE A 61 -35.47 -5.89 -1.66
N HIS A 62 -36.07 -6.17 -0.51
CA HIS A 62 -35.82 -5.32 0.65
C HIS A 62 -34.41 -5.61 1.16
N LEU A 63 -33.48 -4.67 0.93
CA LEU A 63 -32.17 -4.70 1.57
C LEU A 63 -32.40 -4.69 3.08
N ILE A 64 -31.97 -5.74 3.78
CA ILE A 64 -32.15 -5.86 5.23
C ILE A 64 -31.30 -4.80 5.95
N GLU A 65 -30.25 -4.29 5.29
CA GLU A 65 -29.38 -3.19 5.74
C GLU A 65 -29.14 -2.20 4.59
N PRO A 66 -29.05 -0.88 4.89
CA PRO A 66 -28.73 0.10 3.87
C PRO A 66 -27.35 -0.19 3.26
N ALA A 67 -27.20 0.04 1.97
CA ALA A 67 -25.91 -0.09 1.30
C ALA A 67 -24.83 0.74 2.02
N THR A 68 -23.66 0.13 2.18
CA THR A 68 -22.51 0.76 2.83
C THR A 68 -21.48 1.25 1.81
N ASP A 69 -21.73 1.02 0.51
CA ASP A 69 -20.83 1.34 -0.59
C ASP A 69 -21.57 1.76 -1.85
N CYS A 70 -20.83 2.37 -2.76
CA CYS A 70 -21.31 2.72 -4.10
C CYS A 70 -20.17 2.82 -5.11
N GLU A 71 -20.52 2.56 -6.38
CA GLU A 71 -19.64 2.80 -7.51
C GLU A 71 -20.28 3.81 -8.48
N PHE A 72 -19.49 4.79 -8.93
CA PHE A 72 -19.95 5.80 -9.88
C PHE A 72 -18.79 6.34 -10.72
N VAL A 73 -19.12 6.99 -11.84
CA VAL A 73 -18.12 7.72 -12.65
C VAL A 73 -18.16 9.18 -12.28
N ASP A 74 -16.99 9.76 -11.91
CA ASP A 74 -16.86 11.18 -11.59
C ASP A 74 -16.80 12.06 -12.85
N SER A 75 -16.84 13.39 -12.66
CA SER A 75 -16.81 14.37 -13.75
C SER A 75 -15.51 14.37 -14.58
N MET A 76 -14.45 13.72 -14.08
CA MET A 76 -13.17 13.57 -14.77
C MET A 76 -13.04 12.21 -15.48
N GLY A 77 -14.09 11.39 -15.44
CA GLY A 77 -14.14 10.08 -16.08
C GLY A 77 -13.39 8.99 -15.31
N TYR A 78 -13.19 9.18 -13.99
CA TYR A 78 -12.72 8.08 -13.14
C TYR A 78 -13.90 7.27 -12.62
N THR A 79 -13.79 5.95 -12.67
CA THR A 79 -14.63 5.09 -11.85
C THR A 79 -14.17 5.23 -10.41
N VAL A 80 -15.09 5.52 -9.52
CA VAL A 80 -14.87 5.73 -8.09
C VAL A 80 -15.67 4.69 -7.34
N TYR A 81 -14.99 3.90 -6.51
CA TYR A 81 -15.62 3.09 -5.49
C TYR A 81 -15.48 3.79 -4.14
N LEU A 82 -16.59 3.94 -3.43
CA LEU A 82 -16.69 4.58 -2.14
C LEU A 82 -17.43 3.65 -1.17
N CYS A 83 -16.78 3.33 -0.06
CA CYS A 83 -17.35 2.46 0.98
C CYS A 83 -17.18 3.12 2.34
N LYS A 84 -18.19 2.94 3.22
CA LYS A 84 -18.16 3.34 4.62
C LYS A 84 -18.23 2.11 5.52
N ASN A 85 -17.40 2.09 6.55
CA ASN A 85 -17.47 1.10 7.64
C ASN A 85 -17.36 1.80 9.01
N ASP A 86 -17.36 1.02 10.09
CA ASP A 86 -17.28 1.54 11.48
C ASP A 86 -15.98 2.31 11.77
N SER A 87 -14.92 2.12 10.98
CA SER A 87 -13.61 2.71 11.20
C SER A 87 -13.35 3.95 10.34
N GLY A 88 -14.07 4.09 9.19
CA GLY A 88 -13.84 5.19 8.27
C GLY A 88 -14.46 5.02 6.90
N TYR A 89 -13.83 5.65 5.91
CA TYR A 89 -14.26 5.61 4.51
C TYR A 89 -13.10 5.13 3.64
N LEU A 90 -13.37 4.13 2.79
CA LEU A 90 -12.52 3.76 1.69
C LEU A 90 -12.97 4.47 0.42
N LYS A 91 -12.05 5.07 -0.30
CA LYS A 91 -12.26 5.61 -1.64
C LYS A 91 -11.16 5.16 -2.54
N THR A 92 -11.50 4.39 -3.57
CA THR A 92 -10.58 4.06 -4.65
C THR A 92 -11.07 4.67 -5.95
N ARG A 93 -10.15 4.96 -6.87
CA ARG A 93 -10.51 5.46 -8.18
C ARG A 93 -9.52 5.00 -9.26
N TRP A 94 -10.04 4.75 -10.43
CA TRP A 94 -9.24 4.33 -11.60
C TRP A 94 -9.88 4.82 -12.89
N LYS A 95 -9.12 4.85 -13.96
CA LYS A 95 -9.65 5.10 -15.32
C LYS A 95 -9.82 3.80 -16.07
N ALA A 96 -10.88 3.71 -16.86
CA ALA A 96 -11.06 2.59 -17.79
C ALA A 96 -9.80 2.41 -18.66
N GLY A 97 -9.34 1.18 -18.78
CA GLY A 97 -8.12 0.82 -19.50
C GLY A 97 -6.80 1.05 -18.74
N ASN A 98 -6.81 1.66 -17.55
CA ASN A 98 -5.64 1.71 -16.69
C ASN A 98 -5.60 0.48 -15.79
N LEU A 99 -4.39 -0.07 -15.61
CA LEU A 99 -4.13 -1.19 -14.70
C LEU A 99 -3.86 -0.75 -13.25
N PHE A 100 -3.72 0.55 -13.03
CA PHE A 100 -3.41 1.13 -11.72
C PHE A 100 -4.49 2.10 -11.30
N GLY A 101 -4.80 2.08 -10.02
CA GLY A 101 -5.74 2.97 -9.36
C GLY A 101 -5.15 3.65 -8.15
N GLU A 102 -5.85 4.65 -7.65
CA GLU A 102 -5.51 5.37 -6.44
C GLU A 102 -6.32 4.84 -5.27
N TYR A 103 -5.68 4.72 -4.11
CA TYR A 103 -6.27 4.30 -2.85
C TYR A 103 -6.24 5.44 -1.85
N ARG A 104 -7.36 5.67 -1.16
CA ARG A 104 -7.51 6.61 -0.05
C ARG A 104 -8.36 5.96 1.03
N TYR A 105 -7.87 5.98 2.25
CA TYR A 105 -8.67 5.66 3.42
C TYR A 105 -8.74 6.88 4.33
N TYR A 106 -9.92 7.16 4.86
CA TYR A 106 -10.19 8.34 5.68
C TYR A 106 -10.77 7.92 7.02
N PHE A 107 -10.38 8.61 8.07
CA PHE A 107 -11.06 8.54 9.36
C PHE A 107 -12.51 8.99 9.25
N LEU A 108 -13.34 8.65 10.24
CA LEU A 108 -14.76 9.08 10.30
C LEU A 108 -14.94 10.60 10.29
N ASN A 109 -13.95 11.37 10.74
CA ASN A 109 -13.97 12.83 10.67
C ASN A 109 -13.62 13.38 9.27
N GLY A 110 -13.32 12.52 8.31
CA GLY A 110 -12.95 12.87 6.94
C GLY A 110 -11.47 13.16 6.70
N ASN A 111 -10.63 13.23 7.72
CA ASN A 111 -9.20 13.41 7.53
C ASN A 111 -8.58 12.14 6.92
N VAL A 112 -7.63 12.31 6.01
CA VAL A 112 -6.96 11.17 5.39
C VAL A 112 -6.16 10.39 6.42
N GLN A 113 -6.27 9.07 6.39
CA GLN A 113 -5.52 8.13 7.20
C GLN A 113 -4.44 7.42 6.38
N GLU A 114 -4.76 7.02 5.16
CA GLU A 114 -3.84 6.27 4.30
C GLU A 114 -4.00 6.64 2.84
N THR A 115 -2.88 6.71 2.10
CA THR A 115 -2.88 6.96 0.65
C THR A 115 -1.88 6.06 -0.04
N GLY A 116 -2.20 5.63 -1.27
CA GLY A 116 -1.30 4.84 -2.09
C GLY A 116 -1.82 4.63 -3.50
N GLU A 117 -1.09 3.84 -4.25
CA GLU A 117 -1.46 3.32 -5.55
C GLU A 117 -1.56 1.80 -5.48
N TYR A 118 -2.40 1.21 -6.32
CA TYR A 118 -2.56 -0.22 -6.37
C TYR A 118 -2.77 -0.71 -7.80
N PHE A 119 -2.33 -1.92 -8.05
CA PHE A 119 -2.66 -2.65 -9.25
C PHE A 119 -4.06 -3.24 -9.08
N LEU A 120 -4.97 -2.99 -10.02
CA LEU A 120 -6.41 -3.26 -9.88
C LEU A 120 -6.80 -4.69 -9.56
N ARG A 121 -5.87 -5.62 -9.75
CA ARG A 121 -6.18 -7.03 -9.53
C ARG A 121 -5.62 -7.55 -8.22
N GLU A 122 -4.42 -7.07 -7.72
CA GLU A 122 -3.82 -7.81 -6.63
C GLU A 122 -2.93 -7.05 -5.63
N PHE A 123 -2.17 -6.02 -6.01
CA PHE A 123 -1.13 -5.53 -5.10
C PHE A 123 -1.01 -4.01 -4.98
N ASN A 124 -0.54 -3.58 -3.82
CA ASN A 124 -0.19 -2.18 -3.55
C ASN A 124 1.15 -1.83 -4.20
N CYS A 125 1.30 -0.65 -4.80
CA CYS A 125 2.51 -0.19 -5.48
C CYS A 125 2.81 1.29 -5.17
N GLY A 126 3.97 1.77 -5.62
CA GLY A 126 4.38 3.14 -5.38
C GLY A 126 4.67 3.45 -3.91
N ILE A 127 4.47 4.71 -3.55
CA ILE A 127 4.70 5.21 -2.19
C ILE A 127 3.39 5.24 -1.41
N TRP A 128 3.31 4.45 -0.35
CA TRP A 128 2.21 4.44 0.59
C TRP A 128 2.51 5.30 1.80
N ARG A 129 1.51 6.09 2.24
CA ARG A 129 1.63 7.04 3.34
C ARG A 129 0.52 6.84 4.34
N GLU A 130 0.89 6.78 5.61
CA GLU A 130 -0.02 6.70 6.74
C GLU A 130 0.04 8.01 7.55
N TYR A 131 -1.10 8.50 7.97
CA TYR A 131 -1.24 9.77 8.70
C TYR A 131 -2.00 9.54 10.00
N ASP A 132 -1.70 10.36 11.02
CA ASP A 132 -2.50 10.41 12.23
C ASP A 132 -3.80 11.21 11.99
N ILE A 133 -4.68 11.22 12.99
CA ILE A 133 -5.98 11.89 12.90
C ILE A 133 -5.87 13.41 12.71
N ASP A 134 -4.72 14.00 13.04
CA ASP A 134 -4.41 15.42 12.87
C ASP A 134 -3.75 15.72 11.51
N GLY A 135 -3.57 14.68 10.66
CA GLY A 135 -2.97 14.80 9.33
C GLY A 135 -1.44 14.81 9.31
N ASN A 136 -0.76 14.48 10.41
CA ASN A 136 0.69 14.36 10.40
C ASN A 136 1.11 13.02 9.80
N LEU A 137 2.10 13.05 8.89
CA LEU A 137 2.69 11.83 8.33
C LEU A 137 3.38 11.03 9.43
N ILE A 138 2.94 9.78 9.65
CA ILE A 138 3.52 8.85 10.62
C ILE A 138 4.39 7.79 9.97
N LYS A 139 4.06 7.38 8.71
CA LYS A 139 4.84 6.37 8.00
C LYS A 139 4.80 6.59 6.50
N GLU A 140 5.92 6.30 5.84
CA GLU A 140 6.03 6.22 4.39
C GLU A 140 6.70 4.90 4.02
N THR A 141 6.10 4.16 3.08
CA THR A 141 6.58 2.85 2.64
C THR A 141 6.68 2.83 1.11
N ASP A 142 7.87 2.56 0.58
CA ASP A 142 8.08 2.28 -0.84
C ASP A 142 7.75 0.79 -1.10
N MET A 143 6.53 0.53 -1.61
CA MET A 143 6.05 -0.83 -1.89
C MET A 143 6.81 -1.49 -3.04
N ASP A 144 7.46 -0.71 -3.90
CA ASP A 144 8.24 -1.21 -5.02
C ASP A 144 9.68 -1.52 -4.64
N LYS A 145 10.12 -1.10 -3.46
CA LYS A 145 11.51 -1.26 -3.00
C LYS A 145 12.03 -2.71 -3.09
N PRO A 146 11.28 -3.75 -2.68
CA PRO A 146 11.74 -5.14 -2.80
C PRO A 146 11.88 -5.61 -4.25
N TYR A 147 11.15 -4.99 -5.20
CA TYR A 147 11.01 -5.41 -6.58
C TYR A 147 11.91 -4.64 -7.56
N LYS A 148 12.83 -3.80 -7.07
CA LYS A 148 13.72 -2.97 -7.93
C LYS A 148 14.72 -3.77 -8.76
N GLY A 149 15.08 -4.97 -8.33
CA GLY A 149 15.99 -5.85 -9.07
C GLY A 149 15.38 -6.38 -10.39
N TYR A 150 14.08 -6.72 -10.34
CA TYR A 150 13.30 -7.07 -11.52
C TYR A 150 11.93 -6.37 -11.40
N SER A 151 11.88 -5.17 -11.94
CA SER A 151 10.80 -4.22 -11.73
C SER A 151 9.55 -4.53 -12.56
N TRP A 152 8.47 -3.75 -12.35
CA TRP A 152 7.27 -3.79 -13.19
C TRP A 152 7.58 -3.65 -14.68
N GLN A 153 8.52 -2.79 -15.07
CA GLN A 153 8.95 -2.62 -16.45
C GLN A 153 9.51 -3.92 -17.04
N ASN A 154 10.27 -4.68 -16.24
CA ASN A 154 10.77 -5.99 -16.64
C ASN A 154 9.64 -7.00 -16.82
N ILE A 155 8.63 -6.98 -15.92
CA ILE A 155 7.42 -7.80 -16.04
C ILE A 155 6.67 -7.47 -17.33
N MET A 156 6.51 -6.18 -17.66
CA MET A 156 5.87 -5.76 -18.91
C MET A 156 6.60 -6.28 -20.17
N LEU A 157 7.94 -6.27 -20.15
CA LEU A 157 8.74 -6.85 -21.23
C LEU A 157 8.58 -8.38 -21.30
N PHE A 158 8.54 -9.04 -20.16
CA PHE A 158 8.31 -10.48 -20.08
C PHE A 158 6.95 -10.87 -20.66
N ILE A 159 5.88 -10.18 -20.26
CA ILE A 159 4.50 -10.37 -20.71
C ILE A 159 4.40 -10.17 -22.24
N LYS A 160 4.98 -9.06 -22.73
CA LYS A 160 5.01 -8.79 -24.18
C LYS A 160 5.76 -9.90 -24.95
N LYS A 161 6.88 -10.38 -24.45
CA LYS A 161 7.65 -11.46 -25.09
C LYS A 161 6.90 -12.78 -25.14
N ARG A 162 6.04 -13.04 -24.14
CA ARG A 162 5.20 -14.25 -24.05
C ARG A 162 3.85 -14.10 -24.73
N ASN A 163 3.53 -12.93 -25.29
CA ASN A 163 2.22 -12.64 -25.88
C ASN A 163 1.04 -12.82 -24.91
N ILE A 164 1.24 -12.48 -23.63
CA ILE A 164 0.22 -12.56 -22.60
C ILE A 164 -0.67 -11.33 -22.68
N ASP A 165 -1.99 -11.51 -22.75
CA ASP A 165 -2.95 -10.42 -22.69
C ASP A 165 -3.22 -10.02 -21.23
N LEU A 166 -2.82 -8.80 -20.87
CA LEU A 166 -3.03 -8.25 -19.53
C LEU A 166 -4.49 -7.92 -19.18
N TYR A 167 -5.31 -7.75 -20.23
CA TYR A 167 -6.72 -7.38 -20.06
C TYR A 167 -7.64 -8.61 -20.10
N ASP A 168 -7.09 -9.80 -20.37
CA ASP A 168 -7.85 -11.05 -20.23
C ASP A 168 -8.18 -11.28 -18.76
N GLU A 169 -9.44 -11.57 -18.46
CA GLU A 169 -9.94 -11.80 -17.09
C GLU A 169 -9.26 -12.99 -16.39
N GLU A 170 -8.76 -13.94 -17.19
CA GLU A 170 -8.03 -15.11 -16.71
C GLU A 170 -6.51 -14.85 -16.55
N THR A 171 -6.04 -13.63 -16.82
CA THR A 171 -4.66 -13.21 -16.56
C THR A 171 -4.57 -12.54 -15.21
N ASN A 172 -3.70 -13.04 -14.36
CA ASN A 172 -3.39 -12.43 -13.06
C ASN A 172 -1.91 -12.19 -12.88
N ILE A 173 -1.56 -11.07 -12.26
CA ILE A 173 -0.19 -10.74 -11.85
C ILE A 173 -0.25 -10.31 -10.40
N ASP A 174 0.49 -11.01 -9.58
CA ASP A 174 0.63 -10.70 -8.16
C ASP A 174 2.10 -10.64 -7.77
N ARG A 175 2.36 -10.16 -6.56
CA ARG A 175 3.70 -10.13 -5.98
C ARG A 175 3.66 -10.38 -4.49
N TYR A 176 4.63 -11.13 -3.99
CA TYR A 176 4.72 -11.45 -2.57
C TYR A 176 6.17 -11.53 -2.12
N VAL A 177 6.37 -11.44 -0.82
CA VAL A 177 7.66 -11.67 -0.17
C VAL A 177 7.49 -12.91 0.69
N ASP A 178 8.37 -13.90 0.50
CA ASP A 178 8.32 -15.14 1.27
C ASP A 178 8.85 -14.99 2.71
N GLU A 179 8.79 -16.05 3.50
CA GLU A 179 9.26 -16.09 4.88
C GLU A 179 10.77 -15.80 5.02
N SER A 180 11.54 -16.01 3.94
CA SER A 180 12.97 -15.71 3.85
C SER A 180 13.26 -14.27 3.38
N ASN A 181 12.22 -13.43 3.27
CA ASN A 181 12.28 -12.08 2.72
C ASN A 181 12.74 -12.00 1.25
N VAL A 182 12.47 -13.03 0.46
CA VAL A 182 12.72 -13.04 -0.98
C VAL A 182 11.46 -12.55 -1.71
N PRO A 183 11.54 -11.47 -2.50
CA PRO A 183 10.42 -10.98 -3.30
C PRO A 183 10.25 -11.80 -4.57
N TYR A 184 9.01 -12.12 -4.90
CA TYR A 184 8.63 -12.85 -6.10
C TYR A 184 7.51 -12.14 -6.84
N TRP A 185 7.53 -12.25 -8.18
CA TRP A 185 6.40 -12.03 -9.04
C TRP A 185 5.74 -13.36 -9.34
N TYR A 186 4.42 -13.39 -9.28
CA TYR A 186 3.58 -14.49 -9.71
C TYR A 186 2.73 -14.05 -10.88
N ILE A 187 2.78 -14.78 -11.98
CA ILE A 187 2.02 -14.51 -13.20
C ILE A 187 1.28 -15.78 -13.58
N THR A 188 -0.03 -15.67 -13.76
CA THR A 188 -0.85 -16.73 -14.30
C THR A 188 -1.69 -16.21 -15.46
N TRP A 189 -1.90 -17.02 -16.47
CA TRP A 189 -2.81 -16.74 -17.58
C TRP A 189 -3.34 -18.04 -18.16
N PHE A 190 -4.54 -17.98 -18.76
CA PHE A 190 -5.12 -19.10 -19.45
C PHE A 190 -4.65 -19.15 -20.92
N ASP A 191 -4.01 -20.23 -21.31
CA ASP A 191 -3.64 -20.49 -22.70
C ASP A 191 -4.75 -21.26 -23.40
N ARG A 192 -5.49 -20.55 -24.26
CA ARG A 192 -6.62 -21.11 -25.00
C ARG A 192 -6.20 -22.20 -25.99
N GLY A 193 -4.94 -22.22 -26.44
CA GLY A 193 -4.42 -23.23 -27.37
C GLY A 193 -4.27 -24.60 -26.73
N ILE A 194 -3.80 -24.64 -25.49
CA ILE A 194 -3.64 -25.90 -24.73
C ILE A 194 -4.74 -26.12 -23.69
N LYS A 195 -5.66 -25.15 -23.52
CA LYS A 195 -6.77 -25.15 -22.55
C LYS A 195 -6.30 -25.42 -21.10
N ALA A 196 -5.27 -24.71 -20.67
CA ALA A 196 -4.67 -24.82 -19.36
C ALA A 196 -4.11 -23.47 -18.90
N PHE A 197 -3.93 -23.34 -17.58
CA PHE A 197 -3.26 -22.18 -17.00
C PHE A 197 -1.74 -22.38 -17.01
N HIS A 198 -1.02 -21.33 -17.37
CA HIS A 198 0.40 -21.20 -17.08
C HIS A 198 0.58 -20.50 -15.75
N ASP A 199 1.49 -21.03 -14.92
CA ASP A 199 1.89 -20.44 -13.63
C ASP A 199 3.40 -20.20 -13.65
N ILE A 200 3.80 -18.94 -13.53
CA ILE A 200 5.21 -18.54 -13.50
C ILE A 200 5.51 -17.81 -12.20
N ILE A 201 6.64 -18.18 -11.57
CA ILE A 201 7.20 -17.49 -10.43
C ILE A 201 8.58 -16.96 -10.82
N ILE A 202 8.80 -15.66 -10.63
CA ILE A 202 10.06 -14.98 -10.97
C ILE A 202 10.65 -14.36 -9.70
N ASP A 203 11.92 -14.67 -9.40
CA ASP A 203 12.66 -13.99 -8.33
C ASP A 203 12.87 -12.51 -8.71
N ALA A 204 12.25 -11.62 -7.94
CA ALA A 204 12.27 -10.19 -8.25
C ALA A 204 13.62 -9.50 -7.96
N ARG A 205 14.59 -10.20 -7.39
CA ARG A 205 15.96 -9.67 -7.20
C ARG A 205 16.76 -9.69 -8.48
N ASN A 206 16.50 -10.65 -9.39
CA ASN A 206 17.37 -10.91 -10.54
C ASN A 206 16.63 -11.36 -11.83
N GLY A 207 15.31 -11.59 -11.76
CA GLY A 207 14.50 -12.05 -12.89
C GLY A 207 14.63 -13.55 -13.21
N TYR A 208 15.21 -14.33 -12.32
CA TYR A 208 15.30 -15.78 -12.51
C TYR A 208 13.92 -16.41 -12.39
N VAL A 209 13.55 -17.22 -13.39
CA VAL A 209 12.29 -17.98 -13.37
C VAL A 209 12.46 -19.18 -12.46
N VAL A 210 11.85 -19.13 -11.29
CA VAL A 210 11.91 -20.18 -10.26
C VAL A 210 10.97 -21.32 -10.59
N LYS A 211 9.81 -20.98 -11.16
CA LYS A 211 8.78 -21.92 -11.60
C LYS A 211 8.23 -21.51 -12.95
N ASP A 212 8.10 -22.42 -13.87
CA ASP A 212 7.37 -22.31 -15.13
C ASP A 212 6.60 -23.62 -15.30
N GLY A 213 5.29 -23.57 -15.15
CA GLY A 213 4.47 -24.78 -15.11
C GLY A 213 3.08 -24.58 -15.69
N ILE A 214 2.41 -25.67 -15.95
CA ILE A 214 1.04 -25.73 -16.43
C ILE A 214 0.17 -26.35 -15.35
N SER A 215 -1.01 -25.77 -15.10
CA SER A 215 -2.01 -26.30 -14.17
C SER A 215 -3.38 -26.38 -14.85
N HIS A 216 -4.11 -27.43 -14.47
CA HIS A 216 -5.52 -27.62 -14.83
C HIS A 216 -6.34 -27.36 -13.58
N ARG A 217 -7.04 -26.23 -13.54
CA ARG A 217 -7.93 -25.83 -12.43
C ARG A 217 -9.36 -26.17 -12.73
#